data_1248e209380d506fc738d04ba356d30c
#
_entry.id   1248e209380d506fc738d04ba356d30c
#
_cell.length_a   1.000
_cell.length_b   1.000
_cell.length_c   1.000
_cell.angle_alpha   90.00
_cell.angle_beta   90.00
_cell.angle_gamma   90.00
#
_symmetry.space_group_name_H-M   'P 1'
#
loop_
_entity.id
_entity.type
_entity.pdbx_description
1 polymer ?
#
loop_
_entity_poly.entity_id
_entity_poly.type
_entity_poly.pdbx_seq_one_letter_code
_entity_poly.pdbx_strand_id
1 'polypeptide(L)'
;MYSPRVTSDHTERLSKELGFPIAPVDAARVADIADHLERLQKPDGSGLKRPLTKEEQEFIRNERILCQVDFLYWAERYCTIQRDGSEGGGIGKLRMWETQEILHRRIAEREELGIEQQKAGAPADGILIVDHKDRQIGHTMYARALCMHRLTTMPYTRGMAASVDEDKVQELYDRDKLIYDHLPFYMKPPLGFDVKGEHLYFEQVHSRLLYQQGKQQSGLGQGRQFDVSHITEVASLPYPTMLDHDFFPALPQNPYTVCILESTAQGRHNYWHDFTERVRRGHTARWVYVFVPYYAEKKKYRRLPPPAWTPSELTMLHAKKVYETSREFTGNDVLLSKETLYWYETTRQEYQDAGKLNLFLTNYAATPEESFQHTNISAFSTEVIEKIRLGTKVGTPYEIHTRV
;
A
#
# COMPACT_ATOMS: atom_id res chain seq x y z
N MET A 1 10.47 -12.13 7.13
CA MET A 1 11.07 -11.53 5.92
C MET A 1 10.40 -12.17 4.72
N TYR A 2 9.77 -11.36 3.87
CA TYR A 2 9.29 -11.83 2.58
C TYR A 2 10.49 -12.22 1.72
N SER A 3 10.48 -13.42 1.15
CA SER A 3 11.55 -13.83 0.24
C SER A 3 11.25 -13.26 -1.15
N PRO A 4 12.17 -12.53 -1.80
CA PRO A 4 11.94 -12.02 -3.14
C PRO A 4 11.69 -13.20 -4.10
N ARG A 5 10.74 -13.01 -5.05
CA ARG A 5 10.43 -14.05 -6.07
C ARG A 5 11.61 -14.33 -7.00
N VAL A 6 12.50 -13.36 -7.18
CA VAL A 6 13.75 -13.54 -7.94
C VAL A 6 14.78 -14.26 -7.06
N THR A 7 14.52 -15.53 -6.77
CA THR A 7 15.49 -16.47 -6.18
C THR A 7 16.23 -17.21 -7.27
N SER A 8 17.36 -17.87 -6.93
CA SER A 8 18.09 -18.73 -7.86
C SER A 8 17.19 -19.80 -8.48
N ASP A 9 16.36 -20.45 -7.67
CA ASP A 9 15.46 -21.52 -8.12
C ASP A 9 14.36 -20.98 -9.07
N HIS A 10 13.86 -19.76 -8.79
CA HIS A 10 12.88 -19.09 -9.64
C HIS A 10 13.48 -18.73 -11.01
N THR A 11 14.68 -18.13 -11.02
CA THR A 11 15.36 -17.75 -12.26
C THR A 11 15.80 -18.96 -13.08
N GLU A 12 16.17 -20.08 -12.44
CA GLU A 12 16.45 -21.34 -13.13
C GLU A 12 15.19 -21.89 -13.81
N ARG A 13 14.05 -21.86 -13.13
CA ARG A 13 12.76 -22.28 -13.71
C ARG A 13 12.38 -21.40 -14.89
N LEU A 14 12.43 -20.08 -14.74
CA LEU A 14 12.17 -19.12 -15.83
C LEU A 14 13.11 -19.33 -17.03
N SER A 15 14.38 -19.61 -16.76
CA SER A 15 15.36 -19.87 -17.82
C SER A 15 14.99 -21.12 -18.64
N LYS A 16 14.50 -22.19 -17.97
CA LYS A 16 14.01 -23.39 -18.63
C LYS A 16 12.74 -23.14 -19.44
N GLU A 17 11.78 -22.41 -18.86
CA GLU A 17 10.50 -22.08 -19.52
C GLU A 17 10.69 -21.22 -20.77
N LEU A 18 11.60 -20.26 -20.72
CA LEU A 18 11.86 -19.32 -21.81
C LEU A 18 12.91 -19.76 -22.82
N GLY A 19 13.68 -20.79 -22.49
CA GLY A 19 14.70 -21.36 -23.37
C GLY A 19 15.99 -20.53 -23.49
N PHE A 20 16.23 -19.58 -22.57
CA PHE A 20 17.46 -18.81 -22.48
C PHE A 20 17.79 -18.44 -21.02
N PRO A 21 19.09 -18.20 -20.69
CA PRO A 21 19.48 -17.92 -19.32
C PRO A 21 18.93 -16.60 -18.82
N ILE A 22 18.33 -16.63 -17.63
CA ILE A 22 17.92 -15.46 -16.86
C ILE A 22 18.68 -15.48 -15.54
N ALA A 23 19.39 -14.41 -15.24
CA ALA A 23 20.13 -14.25 -13.99
C ALA A 23 19.90 -12.83 -13.42
N PRO A 24 19.60 -12.71 -12.13
CA PRO A 24 19.54 -11.43 -11.47
C PRO A 24 20.94 -10.80 -11.43
N VAL A 25 20.99 -9.50 -11.66
CA VAL A 25 22.20 -8.70 -11.50
C VAL A 25 22.11 -7.96 -10.18
N ASP A 26 23.21 -7.82 -9.44
CA ASP A 26 23.16 -7.05 -8.20
C ASP A 26 22.83 -5.57 -8.47
N ALA A 27 22.23 -4.90 -7.46
CA ALA A 27 21.70 -3.56 -7.64
C ALA A 27 22.77 -2.51 -7.99
N ALA A 28 24.01 -2.65 -7.52
CA ALA A 28 25.08 -1.72 -7.81
C ALA A 28 25.51 -1.85 -9.29
N ARG A 29 25.67 -3.08 -9.77
CA ARG A 29 25.98 -3.35 -11.17
C ARG A 29 24.84 -2.93 -12.10
N VAL A 30 23.58 -3.09 -11.69
CA VAL A 30 22.43 -2.55 -12.44
C VAL A 30 22.52 -1.05 -12.57
N ALA A 31 22.88 -0.33 -11.50
CA ALA A 31 23.04 1.12 -11.53
C ALA A 31 24.15 1.55 -12.52
N ASP A 32 25.30 0.88 -12.46
CA ASP A 32 26.43 1.17 -13.36
C ASP A 32 26.06 0.95 -14.84
N ILE A 33 25.37 -0.15 -15.14
CA ILE A 33 24.90 -0.45 -16.50
C ILE A 33 23.82 0.55 -16.94
N ALA A 34 22.90 0.89 -16.05
CA ALA A 34 21.87 1.88 -16.33
C ALA A 34 22.47 3.24 -16.67
N ASP A 35 23.43 3.71 -15.89
CA ASP A 35 24.16 4.95 -16.16
C ASP A 35 24.92 4.90 -17.47
N HIS A 36 25.53 3.76 -17.80
CA HIS A 36 26.18 3.56 -19.09
C HIS A 36 25.18 3.65 -20.25
N LEU A 37 24.05 2.96 -20.15
CA LEU A 37 23.01 2.95 -21.18
C LEU A 37 22.36 4.34 -21.34
N GLU A 38 22.11 5.07 -20.26
CA GLU A 38 21.58 6.44 -20.32
C GLU A 38 22.52 7.39 -21.09
N ARG A 39 23.85 7.23 -20.92
CA ARG A 39 24.84 8.02 -21.69
C ARG A 39 24.81 7.72 -23.20
N LEU A 40 24.23 6.59 -23.60
CA LEU A 40 24.02 6.26 -25.00
C LEU A 40 22.85 7.00 -25.64
N GLN A 41 21.93 7.55 -24.85
CA GLN A 41 20.88 8.40 -25.41
C GLN A 41 21.48 9.68 -25.98
N LYS A 42 20.90 10.16 -27.08
CA LYS A 42 21.18 11.47 -27.58
C LYS A 42 20.55 12.54 -26.69
N PRO A 43 21.19 13.71 -26.52
CA PRO A 43 20.65 14.76 -25.63
C PRO A 43 19.25 15.25 -25.99
N ASP A 44 18.87 15.15 -27.25
CA ASP A 44 17.56 15.54 -27.78
C ASP A 44 16.49 14.45 -27.66
N GLY A 45 16.84 13.28 -27.09
CA GLY A 45 15.93 12.15 -26.97
C GLY A 45 15.59 11.43 -28.27
N SER A 46 16.18 11.81 -29.40
CA SER A 46 15.86 11.26 -30.75
C SER A 46 16.34 9.83 -30.98
N GLY A 47 16.93 9.19 -29.98
CA GLY A 47 17.41 7.81 -30.04
C GLY A 47 18.79 7.61 -29.41
N LEU A 48 19.47 6.54 -29.82
CA LEU A 48 20.78 6.18 -29.29
C LEU A 48 21.90 6.71 -30.18
N LYS A 49 23.05 7.01 -29.59
CA LYS A 49 24.29 7.44 -30.29
C LYS A 49 24.90 6.32 -31.14
N ARG A 50 24.63 5.07 -30.76
CA ARG A 50 24.99 3.85 -31.50
C ARG A 50 23.96 2.73 -31.24
N PRO A 51 23.93 1.69 -32.09
CA PRO A 51 23.16 0.47 -31.77
C PRO A 51 23.65 -0.18 -30.46
N LEU A 52 22.73 -0.84 -29.74
CA LEU A 52 23.05 -1.64 -28.57
C LEU A 52 23.85 -2.89 -28.98
N THR A 53 24.85 -3.26 -28.18
CA THR A 53 25.53 -4.55 -28.31
C THR A 53 24.63 -5.72 -27.96
N LYS A 54 25.04 -6.95 -28.27
CA LYS A 54 24.28 -8.13 -27.89
C LYS A 54 24.14 -8.25 -26.36
N GLU A 55 25.20 -8.00 -25.62
CA GLU A 55 25.24 -8.04 -24.16
C GLU A 55 24.29 -6.99 -23.55
N GLU A 56 24.25 -5.77 -24.10
CA GLU A 56 23.32 -4.72 -23.67
C GLU A 56 21.86 -5.10 -23.95
N GLN A 57 21.58 -5.71 -25.10
CA GLN A 57 20.24 -6.22 -25.44
C GLN A 57 19.82 -7.35 -24.52
N GLU A 58 20.73 -8.29 -24.21
CA GLU A 58 20.47 -9.39 -23.28
C GLU A 58 20.22 -8.88 -21.85
N PHE A 59 20.99 -7.91 -21.38
CA PHE A 59 20.76 -7.26 -20.10
C PHE A 59 19.36 -6.63 -20.05
N ILE A 60 19.00 -5.80 -21.01
CA ILE A 60 17.70 -5.13 -21.07
C ILE A 60 16.54 -6.15 -21.06
N ARG A 61 16.68 -7.21 -21.89
CA ARG A 61 15.67 -8.28 -21.93
C ARG A 61 15.52 -8.94 -20.57
N ASN A 62 16.61 -9.32 -19.94
CA ASN A 62 16.61 -9.99 -18.63
C ASN A 62 16.01 -9.08 -17.55
N GLU A 63 16.41 -7.80 -17.49
CA GLU A 63 15.87 -6.84 -16.53
C GLU A 63 14.36 -6.64 -16.71
N ARG A 64 13.87 -6.52 -17.94
CA ARG A 64 12.44 -6.41 -18.21
C ARG A 64 11.64 -7.62 -17.70
N ILE A 65 12.17 -8.84 -17.93
CA ILE A 65 11.52 -10.06 -17.45
C ILE A 65 11.53 -10.13 -15.93
N LEU A 66 12.68 -9.90 -15.28
CA LEU A 66 12.79 -9.94 -13.83
C LEU A 66 11.91 -8.88 -13.17
N CYS A 67 11.88 -7.68 -13.73
CA CYS A 67 11.01 -6.61 -13.26
C CYS A 67 9.52 -6.92 -13.46
N GLN A 68 9.14 -7.62 -14.53
CA GLN A 68 7.75 -8.00 -14.74
C GLN A 68 7.26 -9.04 -13.72
N VAL A 69 8.11 -9.99 -13.34
CA VAL A 69 7.73 -11.09 -12.43
C VAL A 69 7.85 -10.73 -10.95
N ASP A 70 8.63 -9.71 -10.60
CA ASP A 70 8.86 -9.34 -9.20
C ASP A 70 8.79 -7.82 -9.00
N PHE A 71 7.75 -7.40 -8.28
CA PHE A 71 7.55 -6.00 -7.92
C PHE A 71 8.71 -5.45 -7.06
N LEU A 72 9.20 -6.21 -6.07
CA LEU A 72 10.28 -5.73 -5.20
C LEU A 72 11.59 -5.55 -5.97
N TYR A 73 11.89 -6.49 -6.87
CA TYR A 73 13.05 -6.38 -7.75
C TYR A 73 13.01 -5.08 -8.56
N TRP A 74 11.86 -4.77 -9.16
CA TRP A 74 11.64 -3.53 -9.89
C TRP A 74 11.70 -2.30 -8.99
N ALA A 75 11.03 -2.35 -7.84
CA ALA A 75 10.87 -1.20 -6.96
C ALA A 75 12.21 -0.69 -6.42
N GLU A 76 13.06 -1.59 -5.94
CA GLU A 76 14.37 -1.24 -5.39
C GLU A 76 15.35 -0.67 -6.43
N ARG A 77 15.19 -1.03 -7.69
CA ARG A 77 16.11 -0.65 -8.78
C ARG A 77 15.62 0.53 -9.59
N TYR A 78 14.32 0.58 -9.85
CA TYR A 78 13.76 1.50 -10.84
C TYR A 78 12.75 2.49 -10.27
N CYS A 79 12.03 2.16 -9.19
CA CYS A 79 11.02 3.05 -8.62
C CYS A 79 11.65 4.20 -7.84
N THR A 80 11.67 5.37 -8.42
CA THR A 80 12.11 6.61 -7.75
C THR A 80 10.92 7.30 -7.11
N ILE A 81 11.04 7.63 -5.83
CA ILE A 81 10.02 8.29 -5.04
C ILE A 81 10.55 9.53 -4.35
N GLN A 82 9.66 10.41 -3.92
CA GLN A 82 9.99 11.43 -2.94
C GLN A 82 10.11 10.77 -1.56
N ARG A 83 11.26 10.94 -0.92
CA ARG A 83 11.52 10.39 0.41
C ARG A 83 10.85 11.22 1.49
N ASP A 84 10.48 10.56 2.58
CA ASP A 84 10.02 11.23 3.80
C ASP A 84 11.14 12.08 4.40
N GLY A 85 10.77 13.18 5.08
CA GLY A 85 11.74 14.05 5.75
C GLY A 85 12.58 13.33 6.81
N SER A 86 12.03 12.28 7.44
CA SER A 86 12.76 11.41 8.40
C SER A 86 13.86 10.57 7.73
N GLU A 87 13.81 10.40 6.42
CA GLU A 87 14.83 9.71 5.61
C GLU A 87 15.81 10.69 4.91
N GLY A 88 15.83 11.94 5.34
CA GLY A 88 16.69 12.99 4.78
C GLY A 88 16.06 13.77 3.61
N GLY A 89 14.81 13.50 3.26
CA GLY A 89 14.08 14.19 2.17
C GLY A 89 14.64 13.91 0.76
N GLY A 90 14.25 14.75 -0.21
CA GLY A 90 14.67 14.61 -1.60
C GLY A 90 14.01 13.44 -2.33
N ILE A 91 14.68 12.95 -3.39
CA ILE A 91 14.23 11.79 -4.16
C ILE A 91 15.19 10.61 -4.03
N GLY A 92 14.69 9.41 -4.18
CA GLY A 92 15.53 8.20 -4.18
C GLY A 92 14.73 6.94 -4.49
N LYS A 93 15.41 5.81 -4.59
CA LYS A 93 14.75 4.53 -4.85
C LYS A 93 13.86 4.11 -3.68
N LEU A 94 12.73 3.49 -3.99
CA LEU A 94 11.82 2.95 -2.98
C LEU A 94 12.56 1.92 -2.11
N ARG A 95 12.58 2.18 -0.82
CA ARG A 95 12.99 1.23 0.21
C ARG A 95 11.79 0.93 1.06
N MET A 96 11.44 -0.35 1.12
CA MET A 96 10.24 -0.78 1.86
C MET A 96 10.38 -0.46 3.34
N TRP A 97 9.36 0.16 3.90
CA TRP A 97 9.17 0.28 5.35
C TRP A 97 8.55 -1.01 5.90
N GLU A 98 8.75 -1.28 7.19
CA GLU A 98 8.14 -2.46 7.83
C GLU A 98 6.62 -2.52 7.64
N THR A 99 5.95 -1.36 7.66
CA THR A 99 4.53 -1.21 7.37
C THR A 99 4.15 -1.64 5.95
N GLN A 100 4.93 -1.23 4.98
CA GLN A 100 4.73 -1.61 3.56
C GLN A 100 5.00 -3.10 3.32
N GLU A 101 5.96 -3.70 4.05
CA GLU A 101 6.22 -5.14 4.00
C GLU A 101 5.01 -5.97 4.48
N ILE A 102 4.28 -5.48 5.50
CA ILE A 102 3.04 -6.12 5.97
C ILE A 102 1.99 -6.16 4.86
N LEU A 103 1.73 -5.01 4.23
CA LEU A 103 0.78 -4.90 3.12
C LEU A 103 1.23 -5.76 1.93
N HIS A 104 2.51 -5.69 1.55
CA HIS A 104 3.06 -6.47 0.45
C HIS A 104 2.90 -7.98 0.65
N ARG A 105 3.14 -8.47 1.86
CA ARG A 105 2.95 -9.89 2.21
C ARG A 105 1.52 -10.35 1.94
N ARG A 106 0.53 -9.56 2.35
CA ARG A 106 -0.89 -9.88 2.11
C ARG A 106 -1.26 -9.88 0.63
N ILE A 107 -0.68 -8.96 -0.13
CA ILE A 107 -0.84 -8.89 -1.59
C ILE A 107 -0.23 -10.13 -2.25
N ALA A 108 0.98 -10.52 -1.86
CA ALA A 108 1.66 -11.70 -2.39
C ALA A 108 0.92 -13.01 -2.06
N GLU A 109 0.46 -13.19 -0.82
CA GLU A 109 -0.37 -14.33 -0.39
C GLU A 109 -1.64 -14.46 -1.26
N ARG A 110 -2.30 -13.32 -1.57
CA ARG A 110 -3.50 -13.32 -2.43
C ARG A 110 -3.20 -13.61 -3.89
N GLU A 111 -2.08 -13.13 -4.41
CA GLU A 111 -1.65 -13.43 -5.78
C GLU A 111 -1.35 -14.92 -5.93
N GLU A 112 -0.63 -15.52 -4.98
CA GLU A 112 -0.33 -16.95 -4.98
C GLU A 112 -1.62 -17.79 -4.94
N LEU A 113 -2.54 -17.46 -4.04
CA LEU A 113 -3.84 -18.12 -3.95
C LEU A 113 -4.62 -18.03 -5.27
N GLY A 114 -4.64 -16.85 -5.89
CA GLY A 114 -5.32 -16.63 -7.17
C GLY A 114 -4.70 -17.45 -8.30
N ILE A 115 -3.38 -17.58 -8.33
CA ILE A 115 -2.67 -18.43 -9.29
C ILE A 115 -3.02 -19.90 -9.07
N GLU A 116 -3.12 -20.38 -7.83
CA GLU A 116 -3.53 -21.75 -7.49
C GLU A 116 -4.97 -22.02 -7.90
N GLN A 117 -5.90 -21.08 -7.62
CA GLN A 117 -7.29 -21.16 -8.07
C GLN A 117 -7.37 -21.31 -9.60
N GLN A 118 -6.63 -20.50 -10.33
CA GLN A 118 -6.59 -20.55 -11.80
C GLN A 118 -6.02 -21.88 -12.31
N LYS A 119 -4.96 -22.40 -11.70
CA LYS A 119 -4.39 -23.72 -12.03
C LYS A 119 -5.39 -24.86 -11.78
N ALA A 120 -6.23 -24.72 -10.76
CA ALA A 120 -7.31 -25.66 -10.45
C ALA A 120 -8.54 -25.51 -11.37
N GLY A 121 -8.51 -24.59 -12.34
CA GLY A 121 -9.62 -24.33 -13.25
C GLY A 121 -10.77 -23.51 -12.64
N ALA A 122 -10.55 -22.90 -11.48
CA ALA A 122 -11.50 -22.01 -10.82
C ALA A 122 -11.25 -20.53 -11.18
N PRO A 123 -12.28 -19.68 -11.17
CA PRO A 123 -12.08 -18.22 -11.27
C PRO A 123 -11.23 -17.73 -10.08
N ALA A 124 -10.23 -16.90 -10.37
CA ALA A 124 -9.40 -16.32 -9.32
C ALA A 124 -10.08 -15.12 -8.66
N ASP A 125 -9.99 -15.04 -7.34
CA ASP A 125 -10.61 -13.94 -6.58
C ASP A 125 -9.98 -12.55 -6.85
N GLY A 126 -8.73 -12.54 -7.29
CA GLY A 126 -7.90 -11.33 -7.39
C GLY A 126 -7.35 -10.88 -6.03
N ILE A 127 -6.62 -9.79 -6.06
CA ILE A 127 -5.93 -9.18 -4.92
C ILE A 127 -6.77 -7.98 -4.49
N LEU A 128 -7.83 -8.21 -3.71
CA LEU A 128 -8.74 -7.17 -3.24
C LEU A 128 -8.46 -6.87 -1.78
N ILE A 129 -7.89 -5.70 -1.51
CA ILE A 129 -7.38 -5.31 -0.20
C ILE A 129 -8.19 -4.15 0.37
N VAL A 130 -8.63 -4.30 1.60
CA VAL A 130 -9.14 -3.22 2.45
C VAL A 130 -8.01 -2.81 3.39
N ASP A 131 -7.33 -1.74 3.04
CA ASP A 131 -6.18 -1.21 3.76
C ASP A 131 -6.62 -0.15 4.76
N HIS A 132 -6.95 -0.61 5.96
CA HIS A 132 -7.26 0.24 7.10
C HIS A 132 -5.94 0.56 7.81
N LYS A 133 -5.52 1.78 7.74
CA LYS A 133 -4.19 2.17 8.19
C LYS A 133 -4.19 3.38 9.11
N ASP A 134 -3.16 3.47 9.93
CA ASP A 134 -2.80 4.71 10.62
C ASP A 134 -2.17 5.73 9.65
N ARG A 135 -1.99 6.95 10.11
CA ARG A 135 -1.45 8.03 9.27
C ARG A 135 0.03 7.84 8.98
N GLN A 136 0.43 8.30 7.78
CA GLN A 136 1.83 8.46 7.36
C GLN A 136 2.69 7.18 7.44
N ILE A 137 2.12 6.03 7.18
CA ILE A 137 2.83 4.74 7.16
C ILE A 137 3.28 4.30 5.75
N GLY A 138 3.22 5.19 4.77
CA GLY A 138 3.80 4.98 3.43
C GLY A 138 2.96 4.15 2.45
N HIS A 139 1.76 3.70 2.82
CA HIS A 139 0.95 2.78 2.01
C HIS A 139 0.49 3.38 0.69
N THR A 140 0.08 4.65 0.66
CA THR A 140 -0.28 5.35 -0.59
C THR A 140 0.87 5.30 -1.61
N MET A 141 2.12 5.52 -1.14
CA MET A 141 3.28 5.45 -2.02
C MET A 141 3.53 4.03 -2.54
N TYR A 142 3.39 3.03 -1.67
CA TYR A 142 3.47 1.63 -2.05
C TYR A 142 2.42 1.27 -3.11
N ALA A 143 1.15 1.63 -2.89
CA ALA A 143 0.06 1.35 -3.82
C ALA A 143 0.29 2.02 -5.18
N ARG A 144 0.80 3.27 -5.21
CA ARG A 144 1.15 3.95 -6.46
C ARG A 144 2.32 3.26 -7.18
N ALA A 145 3.36 2.87 -6.43
CA ALA A 145 4.48 2.12 -7.00
C ALA A 145 4.03 0.78 -7.61
N LEU A 146 3.15 0.03 -6.92
CA LEU A 146 2.59 -1.22 -7.44
C LEU A 146 1.74 -0.99 -8.70
N CYS A 147 0.91 0.05 -8.71
CA CYS A 147 0.14 0.41 -9.91
C CYS A 147 1.06 0.75 -11.10
N MET A 148 2.07 1.58 -10.88
CA MET A 148 3.03 1.96 -11.92
C MET A 148 3.86 0.77 -12.41
N HIS A 149 4.25 -0.13 -11.51
CA HIS A 149 4.87 -1.39 -11.89
C HIS A 149 4.00 -2.17 -12.88
N ARG A 150 2.73 -2.45 -12.53
CA ARG A 150 1.80 -3.19 -13.41
C ARG A 150 1.59 -2.49 -14.76
N LEU A 151 1.42 -1.18 -14.75
CA LEU A 151 1.16 -0.38 -15.95
C LEU A 151 2.35 -0.28 -16.91
N THR A 152 3.58 -0.27 -16.38
CA THR A 152 4.79 -0.11 -17.20
C THR A 152 5.45 -1.42 -17.60
N THR A 153 5.17 -2.52 -16.91
CA THR A 153 5.78 -3.83 -17.16
C THR A 153 4.82 -4.85 -17.77
N MET A 154 3.50 -4.71 -17.56
CA MET A 154 2.50 -5.66 -18.06
C MET A 154 1.70 -5.02 -19.21
N PRO A 155 1.58 -5.71 -20.36
CA PRO A 155 0.82 -5.17 -21.48
C PRO A 155 -0.70 -5.18 -21.21
N TYR A 156 -1.40 -4.25 -21.87
CA TYR A 156 -2.86 -4.12 -21.85
C TYR A 156 -3.48 -3.89 -20.48
N THR A 157 -2.70 -3.39 -19.52
CA THR A 157 -3.16 -3.13 -18.15
C THR A 157 -4.02 -1.86 -18.11
N ARG A 158 -5.22 -1.98 -17.54
CA ARG A 158 -6.15 -0.87 -17.32
C ARG A 158 -6.10 -0.48 -15.86
N GLY A 159 -5.60 0.73 -15.59
CA GLY A 159 -5.43 1.26 -14.26
C GLY A 159 -6.46 2.32 -13.90
N MET A 160 -6.76 2.44 -12.60
CA MET A 160 -7.51 3.54 -12.03
C MET A 160 -6.87 4.01 -10.71
N ALA A 161 -6.78 5.32 -10.56
CA ALA A 161 -6.46 5.99 -9.31
C ALA A 161 -7.61 6.93 -8.95
N ALA A 162 -8.12 6.83 -7.73
CA ALA A 162 -9.22 7.70 -7.31
C ALA A 162 -9.02 8.23 -5.88
N SER A 163 -9.51 9.42 -5.64
CA SER A 163 -9.54 10.04 -4.32
C SER A 163 -10.73 11.00 -4.19
N VAL A 164 -10.86 11.62 -3.03
CA VAL A 164 -12.02 12.45 -2.65
C VAL A 164 -12.21 13.66 -3.57
N ASP A 165 -11.12 14.38 -3.88
CA ASP A 165 -11.14 15.65 -4.60
C ASP A 165 -9.99 15.77 -5.60
N GLU A 166 -10.00 16.88 -6.36
CA GLU A 166 -9.03 17.15 -7.41
C GLU A 166 -7.61 17.28 -6.89
N ASP A 167 -7.42 17.96 -5.75
CA ASP A 167 -6.09 18.16 -5.17
C ASP A 167 -5.46 16.81 -4.80
N LYS A 168 -6.24 15.92 -4.19
CA LYS A 168 -5.78 14.58 -3.83
C LYS A 168 -5.51 13.72 -5.06
N VAL A 169 -6.33 13.81 -6.09
CA VAL A 169 -6.11 13.14 -7.36
C VAL A 169 -4.83 13.65 -8.03
N GLN A 170 -4.60 14.97 -7.99
CA GLN A 170 -3.37 15.57 -8.50
C GLN A 170 -2.12 15.08 -7.75
N GLU A 171 -2.18 14.93 -6.42
CA GLU A 171 -1.09 14.35 -5.63
C GLU A 171 -0.76 12.91 -6.09
N LEU A 172 -1.77 12.09 -6.44
CA LEU A 172 -1.55 10.75 -6.98
C LEU A 172 -0.86 10.79 -8.34
N TYR A 173 -1.34 11.67 -9.24
CA TYR A 173 -0.73 11.88 -10.54
C TYR A 173 0.75 12.32 -10.43
N ASP A 174 1.05 13.29 -9.55
CA ASP A 174 2.42 13.81 -9.39
C ASP A 174 3.38 12.71 -8.88
N ARG A 175 2.92 11.81 -8.02
CA ARG A 175 3.69 10.63 -7.58
C ARG A 175 3.95 9.65 -8.72
N ASP A 176 2.94 9.34 -9.50
CA ASP A 176 3.07 8.43 -10.64
C ASP A 176 3.98 9.02 -11.71
N LYS A 177 3.85 10.32 -11.95
CA LYS A 177 4.69 11.05 -12.90
C LYS A 177 6.14 11.08 -12.46
N LEU A 178 6.40 11.28 -11.15
CA LEU A 178 7.75 11.20 -10.60
C LEU A 178 8.37 9.81 -10.83
N ILE A 179 7.63 8.74 -10.54
CA ILE A 179 8.09 7.37 -10.79
C ILE A 179 8.41 7.18 -12.27
N TYR A 180 7.47 7.54 -13.14
CA TYR A 180 7.60 7.37 -14.59
C TYR A 180 8.77 8.16 -15.15
N ASP A 181 8.93 9.42 -14.79
CA ASP A 181 9.96 10.31 -15.35
C ASP A 181 11.37 9.85 -15.02
N HIS A 182 11.55 9.13 -13.91
CA HIS A 182 12.83 8.58 -13.46
C HIS A 182 13.08 7.12 -13.91
N LEU A 183 12.18 6.52 -14.69
CA LEU A 183 12.50 5.25 -15.33
C LEU A 183 13.57 5.45 -16.41
N PRO A 184 14.61 4.58 -16.48
CA PRO A 184 15.56 4.61 -17.58
C PRO A 184 14.85 4.28 -18.90
N PHE A 185 15.37 4.79 -20.01
CA PHE A 185 14.71 4.67 -21.32
C PHE A 185 14.33 3.24 -21.69
N TYR A 186 15.15 2.27 -21.31
CA TYR A 186 14.91 0.85 -21.61
C TYR A 186 13.82 0.19 -20.74
N MET A 187 13.42 0.83 -19.64
CA MET A 187 12.29 0.43 -18.79
C MET A 187 11.06 1.33 -18.96
N LYS A 188 11.19 2.42 -19.72
CA LYS A 188 10.20 3.49 -19.85
C LYS A 188 9.40 3.33 -21.13
N PRO A 189 8.15 2.79 -21.08
CA PRO A 189 7.31 2.77 -22.27
C PRO A 189 6.95 4.21 -22.68
N PRO A 190 6.99 4.57 -23.99
CA PRO A 190 6.61 5.89 -24.45
C PRO A 190 5.17 6.25 -24.02
N LEU A 191 4.94 7.52 -23.68
CA LEU A 191 3.60 8.05 -23.50
C LEU A 191 3.03 8.50 -24.84
N GLY A 192 1.90 7.93 -25.24
CA GLY A 192 1.13 8.39 -26.38
C GLY A 192 0.35 9.66 -26.06
N PHE A 193 -0.15 9.77 -24.83
CA PHE A 193 -0.68 11.00 -24.29
C PHE A 193 -0.56 11.03 -22.76
N ASP A 194 -0.50 12.24 -22.24
CA ASP A 194 -0.40 12.58 -20.83
C ASP A 194 -1.30 13.79 -20.58
N VAL A 195 -2.46 13.56 -19.95
CA VAL A 195 -3.38 14.63 -19.55
C VAL A 195 -3.35 14.70 -18.04
N LYS A 196 -2.73 15.78 -17.55
CA LYS A 196 -2.46 16.00 -16.13
C LYS A 196 -3.74 15.84 -15.29
N GLY A 197 -3.68 14.92 -14.31
CA GLY A 197 -4.79 14.64 -13.40
C GLY A 197 -5.99 13.90 -14.02
N GLU A 198 -5.93 13.51 -15.30
CA GLU A 198 -6.99 12.77 -15.97
C GLU A 198 -6.56 11.36 -16.40
N HIS A 199 -5.52 11.25 -17.24
CA HIS A 199 -5.06 9.95 -17.70
C HIS A 199 -3.64 9.95 -18.29
N LEU A 200 -2.99 8.78 -18.20
CA LEU A 200 -1.74 8.43 -18.85
C LEU A 200 -1.98 7.24 -19.80
N TYR A 201 -1.41 7.28 -21.00
CA TYR A 201 -1.42 6.17 -21.93
C TYR A 201 0.00 5.75 -22.31
N PHE A 202 0.36 4.51 -22.02
CA PHE A 202 1.65 3.89 -22.29
C PHE A 202 1.58 3.10 -23.58
N GLU A 203 2.06 3.72 -24.68
CA GLU A 203 1.89 3.22 -26.06
C GLU A 203 2.43 1.81 -26.27
N GLN A 204 3.68 1.58 -25.91
CA GLN A 204 4.37 0.32 -26.20
C GLN A 204 3.74 -0.90 -25.54
N VAL A 205 3.20 -0.72 -24.35
CA VAL A 205 2.53 -1.78 -23.58
C VAL A 205 0.99 -1.72 -23.70
N HIS A 206 0.45 -0.74 -24.43
CA HIS A 206 -1.01 -0.53 -24.58
C HIS A 206 -1.76 -0.42 -23.25
N SER A 207 -1.08 0.05 -22.21
CA SER A 207 -1.65 0.20 -20.88
C SER A 207 -2.09 1.65 -20.65
N ARG A 208 -3.08 1.84 -19.78
CA ARG A 208 -3.59 3.19 -19.46
C ARG A 208 -3.94 3.32 -17.99
N LEU A 209 -3.74 4.50 -17.43
CA LEU A 209 -4.14 4.88 -16.10
C LEU A 209 -5.13 6.03 -16.18
N LEU A 210 -6.25 5.86 -15.51
CA LEU A 210 -7.31 6.88 -15.38
C LEU A 210 -7.30 7.43 -13.95
N TYR A 211 -7.42 8.74 -13.81
CA TYR A 211 -7.58 9.42 -12.54
C TYR A 211 -9.02 9.89 -12.39
N GLN A 212 -9.63 9.64 -11.23
CA GLN A 212 -11.04 10.00 -10.98
C GLN A 212 -11.24 10.61 -9.60
N GLN A 213 -12.17 11.55 -9.54
CA GLN A 213 -12.62 12.15 -8.28
C GLN A 213 -13.87 11.42 -7.77
N GLY A 214 -13.95 11.15 -6.47
CA GLY A 214 -15.10 10.52 -5.83
C GLY A 214 -16.27 11.45 -5.53
N LYS A 215 -16.29 12.66 -6.11
CA LYS A 215 -17.34 13.67 -5.85
C LYS A 215 -18.66 13.42 -6.59
N GLN A 216 -18.67 12.60 -7.62
CA GLN A 216 -19.87 12.34 -8.41
C GLN A 216 -20.64 11.14 -7.84
N GLN A 217 -21.97 11.25 -7.83
CA GLN A 217 -22.87 10.20 -7.32
C GLN A 217 -22.87 8.93 -8.17
N SER A 218 -22.46 9.03 -9.43
CA SER A 218 -22.33 7.90 -10.36
C SER A 218 -21.07 8.04 -11.18
N GLY A 219 -20.51 6.91 -11.62
CA GLY A 219 -19.48 6.90 -12.64
C GLY A 219 -18.08 6.53 -12.21
N LEU A 220 -17.80 6.22 -10.94
CA LEU A 220 -16.48 5.68 -10.59
C LEU A 220 -16.32 4.30 -11.26
N GLY A 221 -15.53 4.26 -12.32
CA GLY A 221 -15.31 3.04 -13.08
C GLY A 221 -16.49 2.58 -13.96
N GLN A 222 -17.59 3.30 -14.02
CA GLN A 222 -18.81 2.88 -14.74
C GLN A 222 -18.52 2.51 -16.21
N GLY A 223 -18.97 1.32 -16.61
CA GLY A 223 -18.78 0.79 -17.96
C GLY A 223 -17.35 0.41 -18.34
N ARG A 224 -16.44 0.31 -17.35
CA ARG A 224 -15.03 -0.02 -17.57
C ARG A 224 -14.59 -1.13 -16.62
N GLN A 225 -13.64 -1.92 -17.05
CA GLN A 225 -12.94 -2.89 -16.21
C GLN A 225 -11.54 -2.37 -15.88
N PHE A 226 -11.06 -2.65 -14.68
CA PHE A 226 -9.73 -2.25 -14.24
C PHE A 226 -8.96 -3.47 -13.71
N ASP A 227 -7.74 -3.63 -14.20
CA ASP A 227 -6.83 -4.68 -13.80
C ASP A 227 -6.01 -4.28 -12.56
N VAL A 228 -5.78 -2.96 -12.39
CA VAL A 228 -5.13 -2.39 -11.20
C VAL A 228 -5.85 -1.12 -10.76
N SER A 229 -6.23 -1.05 -9.48
CA SER A 229 -6.99 0.07 -8.94
C SER A 229 -6.50 0.46 -7.56
N HIS A 230 -6.40 1.75 -7.32
CA HIS A 230 -6.11 2.31 -6.00
C HIS A 230 -7.11 3.44 -5.70
N ILE A 231 -7.91 3.27 -4.66
CA ILE A 231 -8.87 4.26 -4.19
C ILE A 231 -8.46 4.65 -2.78
N THR A 232 -8.03 5.88 -2.61
CA THR A 232 -7.56 6.40 -1.31
C THR A 232 -8.59 7.31 -0.66
N GLU A 233 -8.50 7.47 0.66
CA GLU A 233 -9.41 8.28 1.48
C GLU A 233 -10.88 7.82 1.39
N VAL A 234 -11.12 6.51 1.30
CA VAL A 234 -12.46 5.92 1.11
C VAL A 234 -13.46 6.37 2.18
N ALA A 235 -13.02 6.52 3.44
CA ALA A 235 -13.87 7.01 4.54
C ALA A 235 -14.40 8.43 4.30
N SER A 236 -13.74 9.22 3.46
CA SER A 236 -14.10 10.61 3.14
C SER A 236 -14.90 10.76 1.85
N LEU A 237 -15.14 9.66 1.12
CA LEU A 237 -15.91 9.72 -0.13
C LEU A 237 -17.36 10.17 0.16
N PRO A 238 -17.88 11.16 -0.57
CA PRO A 238 -19.25 11.65 -0.33
C PRO A 238 -20.33 10.65 -0.75
N TYR A 239 -20.05 9.79 -1.74
CA TYR A 239 -20.98 8.79 -2.26
C TYR A 239 -20.33 7.40 -2.34
N PRO A 240 -19.89 6.82 -1.20
CA PRO A 240 -19.09 5.59 -1.21
C PRO A 240 -19.86 4.35 -1.69
N THR A 241 -21.19 4.35 -1.67
CA THR A 241 -22.03 3.26 -2.18
C THR A 241 -21.85 3.01 -3.69
N MET A 242 -21.32 3.97 -4.45
CA MET A 242 -20.97 3.75 -5.86
C MET A 242 -19.91 2.66 -6.04
N LEU A 243 -19.11 2.37 -4.99
CA LEU A 243 -18.16 1.27 -5.01
C LEU A 243 -18.87 -0.08 -5.13
N ASP A 244 -19.94 -0.29 -4.35
CA ASP A 244 -20.70 -1.54 -4.37
C ASP A 244 -21.49 -1.72 -5.68
N HIS A 245 -22.04 -0.64 -6.24
CA HIS A 245 -22.95 -0.71 -7.39
C HIS A 245 -22.23 -0.65 -8.73
N ASP A 246 -21.23 0.22 -8.87
CA ASP A 246 -20.61 0.52 -10.16
C ASP A 246 -19.23 -0.10 -10.31
N PHE A 247 -18.43 -0.10 -9.23
CA PHE A 247 -17.01 -0.42 -9.33
C PHE A 247 -16.68 -1.88 -9.03
N PHE A 248 -17.14 -2.45 -7.89
CA PHE A 248 -16.77 -3.81 -7.51
C PHE A 248 -17.25 -4.89 -8.48
N PRO A 249 -18.46 -4.77 -9.09
CA PRO A 249 -18.90 -5.73 -10.11
C PRO A 249 -18.04 -5.73 -11.37
N ALA A 250 -17.32 -4.62 -11.65
CA ALA A 250 -16.47 -4.47 -12.82
C ALA A 250 -15.04 -5.00 -12.62
N LEU A 251 -14.68 -5.45 -11.40
CA LEU A 251 -13.35 -6.01 -11.11
C LEU A 251 -13.21 -7.42 -11.69
N PRO A 252 -12.26 -7.66 -12.63
CA PRO A 252 -12.05 -8.96 -13.23
C PRO A 252 -11.72 -10.05 -12.19
N GLN A 253 -12.15 -11.28 -12.46
CA GLN A 253 -11.75 -12.46 -11.69
C GLN A 253 -10.47 -13.05 -12.28
N ASN A 254 -9.34 -12.44 -11.94
CA ASN A 254 -8.02 -12.79 -12.45
C ASN A 254 -7.00 -12.68 -11.31
N PRO A 255 -6.01 -13.59 -11.19
CA PRO A 255 -5.02 -13.55 -10.11
C PRO A 255 -4.20 -12.26 -10.07
N TYR A 256 -4.07 -11.58 -11.20
CA TYR A 256 -3.30 -10.32 -11.31
C TYR A 256 -4.16 -9.06 -11.17
N THR A 257 -5.48 -9.19 -11.01
CA THR A 257 -6.35 -8.06 -10.69
C THR A 257 -6.03 -7.56 -9.29
N VAL A 258 -5.71 -6.27 -9.18
CA VAL A 258 -5.39 -5.61 -7.90
C VAL A 258 -6.38 -4.50 -7.64
N CYS A 259 -6.98 -4.49 -6.46
CA CYS A 259 -7.74 -3.35 -5.96
C CYS A 259 -7.34 -3.08 -4.51
N ILE A 260 -6.82 -1.88 -4.25
CA ILE A 260 -6.49 -1.42 -2.91
C ILE A 260 -7.43 -0.28 -2.54
N LEU A 261 -8.29 -0.52 -1.56
CA LEU A 261 -9.10 0.51 -0.90
C LEU A 261 -8.35 0.96 0.35
N GLU A 262 -7.96 2.21 0.41
CA GLU A 262 -7.11 2.74 1.47
C GLU A 262 -7.80 3.87 2.21
N SER A 263 -7.85 3.80 3.55
CA SER A 263 -8.29 4.93 4.37
C SER A 263 -7.82 4.83 5.83
N THR A 264 -7.73 5.97 6.49
CA THR A 264 -7.82 6.06 7.94
C THR A 264 -9.29 5.96 8.37
N ALA A 265 -9.54 5.64 9.64
CA ALA A 265 -10.90 5.64 10.19
C ALA A 265 -11.47 7.08 10.25
N GLN A 266 -12.79 7.20 10.16
CA GLN A 266 -13.54 8.45 10.38
C GLN A 266 -14.79 8.19 11.23
N GLY A 267 -14.59 7.59 12.40
CA GLY A 267 -15.68 7.25 13.30
C GLY A 267 -16.48 6.03 12.84
N ARG A 268 -17.55 5.75 13.60
CA ARG A 268 -18.45 4.61 13.38
C ARG A 268 -19.67 5.02 12.55
N HIS A 269 -20.43 4.01 12.11
CA HIS A 269 -21.69 4.18 11.38
C HIS A 269 -21.56 4.96 10.06
N ASN A 270 -20.48 4.69 9.33
CA ASN A 270 -20.28 5.14 7.97
C ASN A 270 -19.90 3.96 7.08
N TYR A 271 -19.91 4.18 5.77
CA TYR A 271 -19.63 3.14 4.79
C TYR A 271 -18.30 2.41 5.05
N TRP A 272 -17.22 3.14 5.35
CA TRP A 272 -15.89 2.56 5.57
C TRP A 272 -15.88 1.64 6.79
N HIS A 273 -16.44 2.09 7.92
CA HIS A 273 -16.58 1.26 9.10
C HIS A 273 -17.37 -0.02 8.81
N ASP A 274 -18.54 0.11 8.18
CA ASP A 274 -19.41 -1.04 7.93
C ASP A 274 -18.81 -2.01 6.91
N PHE A 275 -18.10 -1.49 5.91
CA PHE A 275 -17.41 -2.32 4.92
C PHE A 275 -16.21 -3.05 5.55
N THR A 276 -15.35 -2.36 6.32
CA THR A 276 -14.23 -2.99 7.03
C THR A 276 -14.69 -4.07 7.99
N GLU A 277 -15.78 -3.85 8.76
CA GLU A 277 -16.35 -4.84 9.66
C GLU A 277 -16.92 -6.06 8.92
N ARG A 278 -17.58 -5.87 7.78
CA ARG A 278 -18.05 -6.99 6.93
C ARG A 278 -16.88 -7.86 6.45
N VAL A 279 -15.78 -7.22 6.01
CA VAL A 279 -14.59 -7.94 5.55
C VAL A 279 -13.90 -8.68 6.70
N ARG A 280 -13.71 -8.01 7.86
CA ARG A 280 -13.09 -8.63 9.05
C ARG A 280 -13.85 -9.86 9.55
N ARG A 281 -15.17 -9.84 9.49
CA ARG A 281 -16.03 -10.97 9.88
C ARG A 281 -16.12 -12.08 8.84
N GLY A 282 -15.42 -11.96 7.72
CA GLY A 282 -15.45 -12.95 6.64
C GLY A 282 -16.76 -12.98 5.84
N HIS A 283 -17.57 -11.92 5.89
CA HIS A 283 -18.81 -11.83 5.13
C HIS A 283 -18.60 -11.46 3.65
N THR A 284 -17.34 -11.34 3.23
CA THR A 284 -16.94 -11.04 1.85
C THR A 284 -15.78 -11.96 1.46
N ALA A 285 -16.06 -12.97 0.63
CA ALA A 285 -15.08 -14.02 0.32
C ALA A 285 -13.83 -13.50 -0.43
N ARG A 286 -14.00 -12.47 -1.28
CA ARG A 286 -12.92 -11.97 -2.15
C ARG A 286 -12.00 -10.94 -1.48
N TRP A 287 -12.47 -10.20 -0.47
CA TRP A 287 -11.73 -9.11 0.14
C TRP A 287 -10.88 -9.56 1.31
N VAL A 288 -9.69 -9.00 1.42
CA VAL A 288 -8.78 -9.20 2.56
C VAL A 288 -8.65 -7.91 3.33
N TYR A 289 -8.91 -7.98 4.63
CA TYR A 289 -8.70 -6.88 5.55
C TYR A 289 -7.25 -6.83 6.01
N VAL A 290 -6.67 -5.66 5.94
CA VAL A 290 -5.33 -5.37 6.46
C VAL A 290 -5.42 -4.15 7.36
N PHE A 291 -5.04 -4.30 8.63
CA PHE A 291 -4.83 -3.19 9.54
C PHE A 291 -3.34 -3.03 9.82
N VAL A 292 -2.82 -1.83 9.63
CA VAL A 292 -1.41 -1.54 9.93
C VAL A 292 -1.32 -0.36 10.88
N PRO A 293 -1.00 -0.64 12.16
CA PRO A 293 -0.89 0.36 13.19
C PRO A 293 0.43 1.14 13.11
N TYR A 294 0.45 2.33 13.71
CA TYR A 294 1.62 3.22 13.73
C TYR A 294 2.88 2.54 14.29
N TYR A 295 2.74 1.69 15.29
CA TYR A 295 3.86 1.03 15.97
C TYR A 295 4.54 -0.05 15.13
N ALA A 296 3.96 -0.43 14.01
CA ALA A 296 4.63 -1.29 13.04
C ALA A 296 5.81 -0.57 12.36
N GLU A 297 5.84 0.77 12.37
CA GLU A 297 6.98 1.57 11.88
C GLU A 297 7.89 1.99 13.03
N LYS A 298 8.90 1.19 13.30
CA LYS A 298 9.78 1.35 14.49
C LYS A 298 10.67 2.59 14.45
N LYS A 299 10.90 3.21 13.29
CA LYS A 299 11.87 4.31 13.16
C LYS A 299 11.21 5.69 13.24
N LYS A 300 9.93 5.81 12.91
CA LYS A 300 9.27 7.09 12.70
C LYS A 300 8.72 7.72 13.98
N TYR A 301 8.01 6.95 14.79
CA TYR A 301 7.26 7.46 15.94
C TYR A 301 8.12 7.37 17.20
N ARG A 302 9.14 8.24 17.29
CA ARG A 302 10.15 8.22 18.36
C ARG A 302 10.51 9.63 18.80
N ARG A 303 10.69 9.79 20.12
CA ARG A 303 11.17 11.03 20.74
C ARG A 303 12.12 10.66 21.90
N LEU A 304 13.29 11.29 21.97
CA LEU A 304 14.24 11.01 23.02
C LEU A 304 13.71 11.47 24.39
N PRO A 305 13.51 10.56 25.36
CA PRO A 305 13.00 10.94 26.67
C PRO A 305 14.09 11.58 27.54
N PRO A 306 13.73 12.49 28.46
CA PRO A 306 14.63 12.93 29.52
C PRO A 306 15.14 11.74 30.36
N PRO A 307 16.37 11.81 30.93
CA PRO A 307 16.95 10.68 31.68
C PRO A 307 16.07 10.14 32.82
N ALA A 308 15.38 11.02 33.53
CA ALA A 308 14.51 10.68 34.67
C ALA A 308 13.06 10.33 34.29
N TRP A 309 12.71 10.36 32.99
CA TRP A 309 11.34 10.08 32.59
C TRP A 309 11.00 8.60 32.77
N THR A 310 9.82 8.37 33.32
CA THR A 310 9.17 7.05 33.42
C THR A 310 7.78 7.12 32.81
N PRO A 311 7.33 6.08 32.11
CA PRO A 311 6.00 6.04 31.49
C PRO A 311 4.89 6.17 32.55
N SER A 312 3.85 6.91 32.23
CA SER A 312 2.61 6.94 33.01
C SER A 312 1.91 5.58 33.00
N GLU A 313 0.99 5.36 33.96
CA GLU A 313 0.18 4.14 34.03
C GLU A 313 -0.59 3.90 32.71
N LEU A 314 -1.16 4.96 32.12
CA LEU A 314 -1.88 4.90 30.85
C LEU A 314 -0.98 4.47 29.70
N THR A 315 0.23 5.00 29.64
CA THR A 315 1.24 4.63 28.64
C THR A 315 1.66 3.17 28.79
N MET A 316 1.79 2.67 30.02
CA MET A 316 2.09 1.26 30.28
C MET A 316 0.93 0.32 29.92
N LEU A 317 -0.32 0.74 30.16
CA LEU A 317 -1.51 -0.01 29.71
C LEU A 317 -1.56 -0.08 28.19
N HIS A 318 -1.25 1.03 27.49
CA HIS A 318 -1.15 1.05 26.04
C HIS A 318 -0.04 0.10 25.54
N ALA A 319 1.15 0.16 26.13
CA ALA A 319 2.25 -0.74 25.77
C ALA A 319 1.89 -2.22 25.93
N LYS A 320 1.20 -2.55 27.02
CA LYS A 320 0.67 -3.91 27.27
C LYS A 320 -0.33 -4.31 26.17
N LYS A 321 -1.27 -3.43 25.83
CA LYS A 321 -2.25 -3.67 24.77
C LYS A 321 -1.56 -3.93 23.43
N VAL A 322 -0.58 -3.09 23.06
CA VAL A 322 0.21 -3.30 21.85
C VAL A 322 0.88 -4.67 21.85
N TYR A 323 1.55 -5.06 22.94
CA TYR A 323 2.20 -6.37 23.05
C TYR A 323 1.19 -7.53 22.84
N GLU A 324 0.01 -7.45 23.48
CA GLU A 324 -1.02 -8.49 23.42
C GLU A 324 -1.67 -8.65 22.03
N THR A 325 -1.74 -7.56 21.23
CA THR A 325 -2.47 -7.56 19.95
C THR A 325 -1.58 -7.46 18.72
N SER A 326 -0.34 -7.06 18.86
CA SER A 326 0.55 -6.74 17.73
C SER A 326 0.80 -7.90 16.78
N ARG A 327 0.85 -9.14 17.29
CA ARG A 327 1.08 -10.32 16.44
C ARG A 327 -0.02 -10.53 15.40
N GLU A 328 -1.27 -10.20 15.73
CA GLU A 328 -2.39 -10.28 14.80
C GLU A 328 -2.18 -9.38 13.57
N PHE A 329 -1.66 -8.17 13.77
CA PHE A 329 -1.57 -7.15 12.72
C PHE A 329 -0.21 -7.12 12.03
N THR A 330 0.87 -7.41 12.75
CA THR A 330 2.24 -7.32 12.23
C THR A 330 2.90 -8.68 11.95
N GLY A 331 2.32 -9.76 12.48
CA GLY A 331 2.91 -11.10 12.47
C GLY A 331 3.97 -11.33 13.56
N ASN A 332 4.26 -10.33 14.39
CA ASN A 332 5.27 -10.38 15.46
C ASN A 332 4.76 -9.74 16.74
N ASP A 333 5.28 -10.19 17.88
CA ASP A 333 5.10 -9.50 19.15
C ASP A 333 5.94 -8.21 19.14
N VAL A 334 5.31 -7.06 19.36
CA VAL A 334 5.97 -5.76 19.35
C VAL A 334 6.13 -5.23 20.78
N LEU A 335 7.37 -5.04 21.20
CA LEU A 335 7.71 -4.31 22.41
C LEU A 335 8.06 -2.87 22.03
N LEU A 336 7.29 -1.91 22.55
CA LEU A 336 7.54 -0.48 22.30
C LEU A 336 8.82 -0.04 22.99
N SER A 337 9.69 0.65 22.25
CA SER A 337 10.91 1.24 22.82
C SER A 337 10.59 2.39 23.77
N LYS A 338 11.52 2.76 24.64
CA LYS A 338 11.39 3.89 25.55
C LYS A 338 11.11 5.20 24.80
N GLU A 339 11.73 5.38 23.63
CA GLU A 339 11.53 6.54 22.76
C GLU A 339 10.14 6.56 22.13
N THR A 340 9.60 5.40 21.76
CA THR A 340 8.22 5.29 21.21
C THR A 340 7.18 5.54 22.30
N LEU A 341 7.39 5.02 23.50
CA LEU A 341 6.51 5.28 24.65
C LEU A 341 6.49 6.77 25.02
N TYR A 342 7.65 7.42 25.01
CA TYR A 342 7.74 8.86 25.30
C TYR A 342 7.09 9.69 24.18
N TRP A 343 7.29 9.31 22.92
CA TRP A 343 6.59 9.93 21.80
C TRP A 343 5.07 9.80 21.94
N TYR A 344 4.58 8.60 22.23
CA TYR A 344 3.15 8.33 22.40
C TYR A 344 2.55 9.20 23.51
N GLU A 345 3.18 9.20 24.70
CA GLU A 345 2.69 9.93 25.86
C GLU A 345 2.66 11.44 25.60
N THR A 346 3.75 11.99 25.12
CA THR A 346 3.84 13.45 24.86
C THR A 346 2.95 13.91 23.73
N THR A 347 2.87 13.15 22.63
CA THR A 347 2.01 13.50 21.50
C THR A 347 0.54 13.36 21.89
N ARG A 348 0.18 12.32 22.63
CA ARG A 348 -1.17 12.15 23.17
C ARG A 348 -1.57 13.32 24.05
N GLN A 349 -0.67 13.78 24.93
CA GLN A 349 -0.91 14.94 25.78
C GLN A 349 -1.10 16.23 24.98
N GLU A 350 -0.25 16.46 23.98
CA GLU A 350 -0.40 17.62 23.07
C GLU A 350 -1.79 17.65 22.40
N TYR A 351 -2.28 16.50 21.94
CA TYR A 351 -3.63 16.38 21.35
C TYR A 351 -4.74 16.55 22.37
N GLN A 352 -4.54 16.04 23.60
CA GLN A 352 -5.51 16.19 24.70
C GLN A 352 -5.65 17.66 25.11
N ASP A 353 -4.54 18.38 25.28
CA ASP A 353 -4.52 19.79 25.64
C ASP A 353 -5.15 20.66 24.54
N ALA A 354 -5.06 20.24 23.29
CA ALA A 354 -5.73 20.86 22.14
C ALA A 354 -7.22 20.46 22.00
N GLY A 355 -7.77 19.62 22.89
CA GLY A 355 -9.15 19.11 22.79
C GLY A 355 -9.38 18.14 21.62
N LYS A 356 -8.32 17.53 21.09
CA LYS A 356 -8.32 16.69 19.88
C LYS A 356 -7.91 15.23 20.16
N LEU A 357 -8.09 14.76 21.40
CA LEU A 357 -7.66 13.39 21.79
C LEU A 357 -8.25 12.30 20.87
N ASN A 358 -9.51 12.46 20.48
CA ASN A 358 -10.13 11.52 19.54
C ASN A 358 -9.39 11.43 18.21
N LEU A 359 -8.89 12.55 17.69
CA LEU A 359 -8.10 12.57 16.44
C LEU A 359 -6.77 11.82 16.62
N PHE A 360 -6.14 11.93 17.80
CA PHE A 360 -4.95 11.14 18.13
C PHE A 360 -5.25 9.65 18.09
N LEU A 361 -6.29 9.19 18.78
CA LEU A 361 -6.69 7.79 18.84
C LEU A 361 -7.08 7.23 17.47
N THR A 362 -7.67 8.05 16.61
CA THR A 362 -7.97 7.67 15.23
C THR A 362 -6.71 7.51 14.37
N ASN A 363 -5.73 8.39 14.55
CA ASN A 363 -4.55 8.45 13.71
C ASN A 363 -3.43 7.48 14.14
N TYR A 364 -3.43 7.09 15.43
CA TYR A 364 -2.37 6.30 16.07
C TYR A 364 -2.96 5.22 16.98
N ALA A 365 -3.87 4.45 16.41
CA ALA A 365 -4.60 3.40 17.12
C ALA A 365 -3.72 2.16 17.34
N ALA A 366 -3.89 1.49 18.47
CA ALA A 366 -3.28 0.18 18.69
C ALA A 366 -4.07 -0.94 18.00
N THR A 367 -5.38 -0.76 17.85
CA THR A 367 -6.27 -1.74 17.22
C THR A 367 -7.32 -1.06 16.32
N PRO A 368 -7.94 -1.80 15.40
CA PRO A 368 -8.99 -1.26 14.54
C PRO A 368 -10.15 -0.64 15.33
N GLU A 369 -10.52 -1.25 16.49
CA GLU A 369 -11.60 -0.76 17.32
C GLU A 369 -11.30 0.62 17.92
N GLU A 370 -10.03 0.89 18.26
CA GLU A 370 -9.61 2.20 18.75
C GLU A 370 -9.75 3.27 17.70
N SER A 371 -9.36 2.98 16.45
CA SER A 371 -9.40 3.94 15.37
C SER A 371 -10.80 4.44 15.01
N PHE A 372 -11.84 3.62 15.24
CA PHE A 372 -13.23 3.98 14.96
C PHE A 372 -13.99 4.64 16.14
N GLN A 373 -13.30 5.07 17.18
CA GLN A 373 -13.95 5.56 18.42
C GLN A 373 -14.60 6.93 18.32
N HIS A 374 -14.65 7.57 17.16
CA HIS A 374 -15.26 8.89 17.02
C HIS A 374 -16.77 8.87 17.17
N THR A 375 -17.26 9.33 18.31
CA THR A 375 -18.55 9.99 18.41
C THR A 375 -18.41 11.18 19.35
N ASN A 376 -18.78 12.36 18.89
CA ASN A 376 -18.87 13.58 19.71
C ASN A 376 -19.96 13.48 20.83
N ILE A 377 -20.55 12.31 21.03
CA ILE A 377 -21.62 12.07 22.01
C ILE A 377 -21.23 10.80 22.78
N SER A 378 -20.46 10.97 23.83
CA SER A 378 -20.23 9.92 24.82
C SER A 378 -20.72 10.38 26.18
N ALA A 379 -21.48 9.53 26.86
CA ALA A 379 -21.89 9.76 28.27
C ALA A 379 -20.70 9.72 29.24
N PHE A 380 -19.57 9.20 28.80
CA PHE A 380 -18.32 9.12 29.57
C PHE A 380 -17.20 9.88 28.87
N SER A 381 -16.26 10.42 29.64
CA SER A 381 -15.07 11.05 29.06
C SER A 381 -14.25 10.03 28.26
N THR A 382 -13.62 10.49 27.18
CA THR A 382 -12.76 9.63 26.33
C THR A 382 -11.67 8.93 27.14
N GLU A 383 -11.13 9.60 28.17
CA GLU A 383 -10.11 9.04 29.06
C GLU A 383 -10.63 7.86 29.89
N VAL A 384 -11.86 7.96 30.41
CA VAL A 384 -12.50 6.86 31.17
C VAL A 384 -12.74 5.65 30.26
N ILE A 385 -13.24 5.88 29.05
CA ILE A 385 -13.47 4.83 28.06
C ILE A 385 -12.14 4.15 27.68
N GLU A 386 -11.09 4.92 27.49
CA GLU A 386 -9.76 4.42 27.13
C GLU A 386 -9.19 3.56 28.26
N LYS A 387 -9.23 4.01 29.52
CA LYS A 387 -8.80 3.21 30.68
C LYS A 387 -9.52 1.88 30.78
N ILE A 388 -10.84 1.88 30.61
CA ILE A 388 -11.66 0.66 30.64
C ILE A 388 -11.20 -0.29 29.51
N ARG A 389 -11.01 0.21 28.28
CA ARG A 389 -10.63 -0.61 27.12
C ARG A 389 -9.23 -1.18 27.23
N LEU A 390 -8.26 -0.38 27.66
CA LEU A 390 -6.89 -0.85 27.88
C LEU A 390 -6.81 -1.86 29.02
N GLY A 391 -7.69 -1.76 30.00
CA GLY A 391 -7.79 -2.69 31.14
C GLY A 391 -8.62 -3.96 30.88
N THR A 392 -9.45 -4.00 29.82
CA THR A 392 -10.26 -5.19 29.51
C THR A 392 -9.43 -6.27 28.82
N LYS A 393 -9.54 -7.50 29.32
CA LYS A 393 -9.05 -8.69 28.60
C LYS A 393 -9.98 -8.93 27.42
N VAL A 394 -9.44 -9.46 26.31
CA VAL A 394 -10.25 -10.01 25.24
C VAL A 394 -11.10 -11.12 25.84
N GLY A 395 -12.42 -10.89 25.93
CA GLY A 395 -13.33 -11.87 26.46
C GLY A 395 -13.40 -13.08 25.53
N THR A 396 -13.44 -14.27 26.11
CA THR A 396 -13.86 -15.47 25.37
C THR A 396 -15.32 -15.25 24.93
N PRO A 397 -15.66 -15.48 23.66
CA PRO A 397 -17.07 -15.43 23.25
C PRO A 397 -17.86 -16.47 24.05
N TYR A 398 -18.95 -16.04 24.66
CA TYR A 398 -19.90 -16.94 25.33
C TYR A 398 -21.24 -16.97 24.59
N GLU A 399 -21.76 -18.16 24.41
CA GLU A 399 -23.11 -18.34 23.87
C GLU A 399 -24.14 -17.99 24.90
N ILE A 400 -25.06 -17.08 24.56
CA ILE A 400 -26.26 -16.83 25.38
C ILE A 400 -27.29 -17.89 25.01
N HIS A 401 -27.43 -18.92 25.84
CA HIS A 401 -28.56 -19.84 25.71
C HIS A 401 -29.81 -19.17 26.25
N THR A 402 -30.66 -18.62 25.37
CA THR A 402 -32.03 -18.29 25.68
C THR A 402 -32.82 -19.60 25.84
N ARG A 403 -33.19 -19.98 27.07
CA ARG A 403 -34.23 -20.97 27.28
C ARG A 403 -35.54 -20.34 26.82
N VAL A 404 -36.16 -20.93 25.81
CA VAL A 404 -37.55 -20.72 25.42
C VAL A 404 -38.44 -21.53 26.37
#